data_e4d8a04d33a8273e8cf717e8ea527bd2
#
_entry.id   e4d8a04d33a8273e8cf717e8ea527bd2
#
_cell.length_a   1.000
_cell.length_b   1.000
_cell.length_c   1.000
_cell.angle_alpha   90.00
_cell.angle_beta   90.00
_cell.angle_gamma   90.00
#
_symmetry.space_group_name_H-M   'P 1'
#
loop_
_entity.id
_entity.type
_entity.pdbx_description
1 polymer ?
#
loop_
_entity_poly.entity_id
_entity_poly.type
_entity_poly.pdbx_seq_one_letter_code
_entity_poly.pdbx_strand_id
1 'polypeptide(L)'
;MRKKLSVKENLVTKGETILDTAPVANYLGLLALVCYIITLLPTILRIVFPSTKKTEIPKLLLKYRRQIGVIAFLFALGHGVLLVLKRNFDFFDIQTYWIYVQGVVTFIIFTLLTITSNDWSIKKMKKNWKKLHELTYLAMFLLVWHVIDKMWGHWSYLTPLAMLGITGITVLFIIRKFLERRKKLAKTKGKT
;
A
#
# COMPACT_ATOMS: atom_id res chain seq x y z
N MET A 1 34.43 -37.01 16.78
CA MET A 1 33.26 -37.23 15.91
C MET A 1 31.93 -36.66 16.50
N ARG A 2 31.72 -36.61 17.81
CA ARG A 2 30.49 -36.08 18.47
C ARG A 2 30.23 -34.55 18.29
N LYS A 3 31.26 -33.71 18.21
CA LYS A 3 31.08 -32.24 18.06
C LYS A 3 30.47 -31.81 16.74
N LYS A 4 30.67 -32.55 15.62
CA LYS A 4 30.08 -32.21 14.31
C LYS A 4 28.59 -32.55 14.20
N LEU A 5 28.11 -33.55 14.98
CA LEU A 5 26.69 -33.92 15.02
C LEU A 5 25.86 -32.84 15.74
N SER A 6 26.34 -32.31 16.87
CA SER A 6 25.65 -31.27 17.65
C SER A 6 25.48 -29.96 16.87
N VAL A 7 26.45 -29.58 16.01
CA VAL A 7 26.36 -28.37 15.19
C VAL A 7 25.34 -28.56 14.05
N LYS A 8 25.25 -29.77 13.46
CA LYS A 8 24.23 -30.05 12.45
C LYS A 8 22.81 -30.13 13.03
N GLU A 9 22.63 -30.71 14.21
CA GLU A 9 21.34 -30.73 14.91
C GLU A 9 20.90 -29.32 15.29
N ASN A 10 21.81 -28.48 15.81
CA ASN A 10 21.48 -27.07 16.11
C ASN A 10 21.19 -26.23 14.86
N LEU A 11 21.75 -26.55 13.69
CA LEU A 11 21.44 -25.91 12.42
C LEU A 11 20.09 -26.38 11.86
N VAL A 12 19.75 -27.66 12.02
CA VAL A 12 18.48 -28.23 11.60
C VAL A 12 17.34 -27.70 12.49
N THR A 13 17.50 -27.70 13.83
CA THR A 13 16.49 -27.16 14.74
C THR A 13 16.33 -25.64 14.62
N LYS A 14 17.39 -24.90 14.29
CA LYS A 14 17.31 -23.46 14.01
C LYS A 14 16.66 -23.15 12.65
N GLY A 15 16.68 -24.10 11.70
CA GLY A 15 16.01 -24.01 10.40
C GLY A 15 14.53 -24.39 10.45
N GLU A 16 14.15 -25.33 11.32
CA GLU A 16 12.76 -25.82 11.41
C GLU A 16 11.85 -24.95 12.29
N THR A 17 12.38 -24.15 13.21
CA THR A 17 11.57 -23.24 14.06
C THR A 17 11.41 -21.84 13.48
N ILE A 18 12.12 -21.49 12.43
CA ILE A 18 11.80 -20.34 11.63
C ILE A 18 10.81 -20.84 10.55
N LEU A 19 9.56 -21.09 10.96
CA LEU A 19 8.45 -21.10 10.00
C LEU A 19 8.75 -19.96 9.04
N ASP A 20 8.95 -20.23 7.76
CA ASP A 20 9.44 -19.22 6.84
C ASP A 20 8.40 -18.09 6.75
N THR A 21 8.47 -17.16 7.70
CA THR A 21 7.54 -16.03 7.83
C THR A 21 7.67 -15.04 6.68
N ALA A 22 8.71 -15.20 5.84
CA ALA A 22 8.89 -14.35 4.67
C ALA A 22 7.78 -14.53 3.63
N PRO A 23 7.33 -15.75 3.27
CA PRO A 23 6.17 -15.90 2.42
C PRO A 23 4.94 -15.26 3.04
N VAL A 24 4.64 -15.52 4.31
CA VAL A 24 3.47 -14.95 5.00
C VAL A 24 3.51 -13.43 5.01
N ALA A 25 4.65 -12.83 5.36
CA ALA A 25 4.81 -11.37 5.31
C ALA A 25 4.57 -10.82 3.90
N ASN A 26 5.07 -11.48 2.86
CA ASN A 26 4.87 -11.06 1.47
C ASN A 26 3.38 -11.16 1.05
N TYR A 27 2.66 -12.19 1.46
CA TYR A 27 1.22 -12.32 1.21
C TYR A 27 0.43 -11.21 1.92
N LEU A 28 0.74 -10.90 3.18
CA LEU A 28 0.10 -9.80 3.90
C LEU A 28 0.37 -8.45 3.23
N GLY A 29 1.60 -8.22 2.76
CA GLY A 29 1.95 -7.02 1.98
C GLY A 29 1.15 -6.91 0.69
N LEU A 30 0.99 -8.01 -0.05
CA LEU A 30 0.18 -8.05 -1.26
C LEU A 30 -1.30 -7.80 -0.96
N LEU A 31 -1.87 -8.42 0.06
CA LEU A 31 -3.26 -8.21 0.47
C LEU A 31 -3.51 -6.76 0.89
N ALA A 32 -2.58 -6.16 1.65
CA ALA A 32 -2.64 -4.74 2.00
C ALA A 32 -2.69 -3.87 0.75
N LEU A 33 -1.81 -4.15 -0.23
CA LEU A 33 -1.73 -3.42 -1.50
C LEU A 33 -3.01 -3.57 -2.32
N VAL A 34 -3.56 -4.78 -2.45
CA VAL A 34 -4.82 -5.04 -3.17
C VAL A 34 -5.97 -4.27 -2.52
N CYS A 35 -6.15 -4.37 -1.20
CA CYS A 35 -7.17 -3.61 -0.48
C CYS A 35 -6.98 -2.11 -0.68
N TYR A 36 -5.75 -1.62 -0.62
CA TYR A 36 -5.43 -0.22 -0.87
C TYR A 36 -5.81 0.24 -2.28
N ILE A 37 -5.46 -0.53 -3.32
CA ILE A 37 -5.84 -0.28 -4.72
C ILE A 37 -7.36 -0.21 -4.85
N ILE A 38 -8.10 -1.13 -4.22
CA ILE A 38 -9.56 -1.13 -4.21
C ILE A 38 -10.12 0.15 -3.62
N THR A 39 -9.48 0.77 -2.62
CA THR A 39 -9.93 2.06 -2.07
C THR A 39 -9.79 3.22 -3.05
N LEU A 40 -8.84 3.17 -3.98
CA LEU A 40 -8.58 4.21 -4.98
C LEU A 40 -9.48 4.08 -6.22
N LEU A 41 -9.80 2.83 -6.60
CA LEU A 41 -10.54 2.48 -7.81
C LEU A 41 -11.83 3.30 -8.02
N PRO A 42 -12.77 3.43 -7.07
CA PRO A 42 -14.08 4.02 -7.35
C PRO A 42 -13.99 5.47 -7.79
N THR A 43 -13.03 6.22 -7.25
CA THR A 43 -12.82 7.63 -7.63
C THR A 43 -12.18 7.77 -9.00
N ILE A 44 -11.28 6.84 -9.35
CA ILE A 44 -10.57 6.83 -10.63
C ILE A 44 -11.52 6.36 -11.74
N LEU A 45 -12.22 5.23 -11.54
CA LEU A 45 -13.13 4.66 -12.52
C LEU A 45 -14.22 5.63 -12.95
N ARG A 46 -14.84 6.35 -12.02
CA ARG A 46 -15.91 7.31 -12.33
C ARG A 46 -15.48 8.48 -13.23
N ILE A 47 -14.19 8.79 -13.30
CA ILE A 47 -13.64 9.90 -14.07
C ILE A 47 -13.02 9.42 -15.36
N VAL A 48 -12.24 8.33 -15.32
CA VAL A 48 -11.55 7.75 -16.47
C VAL A 48 -12.54 7.01 -17.38
N PHE A 49 -13.46 6.25 -16.78
CA PHE A 49 -14.48 5.48 -17.50
C PHE A 49 -15.89 5.96 -17.14
N PRO A 50 -16.42 6.99 -17.81
CA PRO A 50 -17.74 7.56 -17.48
C PRO A 50 -18.90 6.57 -17.53
N SER A 51 -18.81 5.51 -18.35
CA SER A 51 -19.78 4.41 -18.43
C SER A 51 -19.98 3.69 -17.08
N THR A 52 -18.92 3.60 -16.26
CA THR A 52 -18.99 2.95 -14.93
C THR A 52 -19.81 3.73 -13.90
N LYS A 53 -20.18 5.00 -14.18
CA LYS A 53 -21.04 5.78 -13.26
C LYS A 53 -22.43 5.16 -13.10
N LYS A 54 -22.90 4.43 -14.13
CA LYS A 54 -24.21 3.76 -14.13
C LYS A 54 -24.19 2.42 -13.42
N THR A 55 -23.00 1.84 -13.19
CA THR A 55 -22.86 0.55 -12.52
C THR A 55 -22.88 0.69 -10.99
N GLU A 56 -23.35 -0.35 -10.30
CA GLU A 56 -23.41 -0.37 -8.83
C GLU A 56 -22.02 -0.55 -8.18
N ILE A 57 -21.02 -1.10 -8.93
CA ILE A 57 -19.69 -1.40 -8.41
C ILE A 57 -19.00 -0.18 -7.79
N PRO A 58 -18.85 0.98 -8.48
CA PRO A 58 -18.21 2.15 -7.86
C PRO A 58 -18.98 2.72 -6.68
N LYS A 59 -20.31 2.57 -6.64
CA LYS A 59 -21.14 3.01 -5.51
C LYS A 59 -20.87 2.13 -4.29
N LEU A 60 -20.84 0.80 -4.48
CA LEU A 60 -20.57 -0.18 -3.44
C LEU A 60 -19.17 0.02 -2.84
N LEU A 61 -18.16 0.17 -3.70
CA LEU A 61 -16.79 0.42 -3.28
C LEU A 61 -16.66 1.75 -2.50
N LEU A 62 -17.39 2.80 -2.87
CA LEU A 62 -17.42 4.05 -2.11
C LEU A 62 -18.06 3.87 -0.74
N LYS A 63 -19.14 3.08 -0.64
CA LYS A 63 -19.82 2.78 0.62
C LYS A 63 -18.89 2.07 1.60
N TYR A 64 -18.13 1.09 1.15
CA TYR A 64 -17.23 0.28 1.99
C TYR A 64 -15.78 0.77 2.00
N ARG A 65 -15.47 1.90 1.35
CA ARG A 65 -14.10 2.42 1.23
C ARG A 65 -13.38 2.55 2.57
N ARG A 66 -14.09 2.99 3.62
CA ARG A 66 -13.54 3.16 4.97
C ARG A 66 -13.12 1.80 5.54
N GLN A 67 -14.00 0.82 5.51
CA GLN A 67 -13.76 -0.52 6.04
C GLN A 67 -12.60 -1.19 5.30
N ILE A 68 -12.60 -1.13 3.97
CA ILE A 68 -11.53 -1.67 3.13
C ILE A 68 -10.19 -0.99 3.46
N GLY A 69 -10.18 0.32 3.69
CA GLY A 69 -8.97 1.06 4.10
C GLY A 69 -8.42 0.62 5.45
N VAL A 70 -9.30 0.37 6.44
CA VAL A 70 -8.90 -0.17 7.74
C VAL A 70 -8.34 -1.59 7.61
N ILE A 71 -8.95 -2.44 6.80
CA ILE A 71 -8.46 -3.79 6.51
C ILE A 71 -7.08 -3.73 5.83
N ALA A 72 -6.89 -2.82 4.88
CA ALA A 72 -5.59 -2.59 4.24
C ALA A 72 -4.51 -2.23 5.27
N PHE A 73 -4.85 -1.36 6.24
CA PHE A 73 -3.94 -1.01 7.33
C PHE A 73 -3.62 -2.20 8.23
N LEU A 74 -4.60 -3.03 8.60
CA LEU A 74 -4.35 -4.22 9.44
C LEU A 74 -3.42 -5.22 8.74
N PHE A 75 -3.59 -5.46 7.45
CA PHE A 75 -2.66 -6.27 6.68
C PHE A 75 -1.26 -5.65 6.58
N ALA A 76 -1.17 -4.32 6.40
CA ALA A 76 0.12 -3.62 6.40
C ALA A 76 0.81 -3.68 7.76
N LEU A 77 0.05 -3.59 8.86
CA LEU A 77 0.57 -3.77 10.22
C LEU A 77 1.14 -5.18 10.41
N GLY A 78 0.37 -6.21 10.05
CA GLY A 78 0.84 -7.61 10.12
C GLY A 78 2.09 -7.84 9.27
N HIS A 79 2.13 -7.30 8.04
CA HIS A 79 3.31 -7.32 7.18
C HIS A 79 4.54 -6.70 7.87
N GLY A 80 4.38 -5.49 8.42
CA GLY A 80 5.46 -4.78 9.11
C GLY A 80 5.96 -5.52 10.34
N VAL A 81 5.04 -5.99 11.20
CA VAL A 81 5.39 -6.74 12.41
C VAL A 81 6.19 -8.01 12.09
N LEU A 82 5.75 -8.80 11.09
CA LEU A 82 6.47 -10.01 10.70
C LEU A 82 7.87 -9.72 10.15
N LEU A 83 8.03 -8.62 9.41
CA LEU A 83 9.35 -8.21 8.91
C LEU A 83 10.27 -7.77 10.06
N VAL A 84 9.73 -7.04 11.04
CA VAL A 84 10.46 -6.62 12.24
C VAL A 84 10.96 -7.84 13.02
N LEU A 85 10.08 -8.79 13.31
CA LEU A 85 10.42 -10.01 14.06
C LEU A 85 11.45 -10.89 13.34
N LYS A 86 11.42 -10.91 11.99
CA LYS A 86 12.34 -11.74 11.21
C LYS A 86 13.76 -11.17 11.11
N ARG A 87 13.92 -9.84 11.05
CA ARG A 87 15.16 -9.22 10.56
C ARG A 87 16.07 -8.62 11.64
N ASN A 88 15.79 -8.75 12.94
CA ASN A 88 16.63 -8.17 14.01
C ASN A 88 17.23 -6.79 13.62
N PHE A 89 16.45 -5.93 12.98
CA PHE A 89 16.80 -4.55 12.52
C PHE A 89 18.30 -4.29 12.36
N ASP A 90 18.88 -4.76 11.27
CA ASP A 90 20.20 -4.30 10.88
C ASP A 90 20.05 -2.97 10.11
N PHE A 91 20.11 -1.86 10.85
CA PHE A 91 20.00 -0.51 10.29
C PHE A 91 21.25 -0.06 9.53
N PHE A 92 22.33 -0.86 9.53
CA PHE A 92 23.59 -0.51 8.92
C PHE A 92 23.71 -0.96 7.46
N ASP A 93 22.78 -1.79 6.96
CA ASP A 93 22.74 -2.14 5.55
C ASP A 93 22.08 -1.04 4.73
N ILE A 94 22.89 -0.24 4.05
CA ILE A 94 22.45 0.92 3.25
C ILE A 94 21.46 0.53 2.14
N GLN A 95 21.60 -0.66 1.54
CA GLN A 95 20.68 -1.11 0.47
C GLN A 95 19.28 -1.41 1.02
N THR A 96 19.21 -1.98 2.22
CA THR A 96 17.94 -2.31 2.87
C THR A 96 17.32 -1.10 3.58
N TYR A 97 18.14 -0.10 3.95
CA TYR A 97 17.70 1.09 4.69
C TYR A 97 16.58 1.85 3.96
N TRP A 98 16.71 2.11 2.67
CA TRP A 98 15.71 2.84 1.89
C TRP A 98 14.36 2.14 1.83
N ILE A 99 14.34 0.81 1.70
CA ILE A 99 13.12 0.02 1.72
C ILE A 99 12.40 0.18 3.07
N TYR A 100 13.14 0.19 4.17
CA TYR A 100 12.57 0.40 5.51
C TYR A 100 12.00 1.81 5.67
N VAL A 101 12.74 2.84 5.26
CA VAL A 101 12.28 4.23 5.36
C VAL A 101 10.97 4.42 4.60
N GLN A 102 10.86 3.94 3.38
CA GLN A 102 9.65 4.03 2.56
C GLN A 102 8.48 3.27 3.21
N GLY A 103 8.74 2.06 3.73
CA GLY A 103 7.76 1.25 4.44
C GLY A 103 7.24 1.96 5.68
N VAL A 104 8.13 2.49 6.52
CA VAL A 104 7.78 3.22 7.76
C VAL A 104 7.00 4.49 7.44
N VAL A 105 7.44 5.29 6.47
CA VAL A 105 6.73 6.53 6.09
C VAL A 105 5.34 6.20 5.57
N THR A 106 5.21 5.19 4.71
CA THR A 106 3.90 4.74 4.20
C THR A 106 3.01 4.23 5.33
N PHE A 107 3.58 3.49 6.28
CA PHE A 107 2.87 2.99 7.44
C PHE A 107 2.36 4.12 8.36
N ILE A 108 3.18 5.15 8.60
CA ILE A 108 2.75 6.36 9.34
C ILE A 108 1.56 7.03 8.63
N ILE A 109 1.64 7.19 7.32
CA ILE A 109 0.52 7.74 6.54
C ILE A 109 -0.73 6.89 6.73
N PHE A 110 -0.65 5.57 6.58
CA PHE A 110 -1.78 4.66 6.75
C PHE A 110 -2.37 4.71 8.15
N THR A 111 -1.52 4.82 9.18
CA THR A 111 -1.94 4.99 10.57
C THR A 111 -2.76 6.27 10.74
N LEU A 112 -2.26 7.41 10.24
CA LEU A 112 -2.96 8.69 10.29
C LEU A 112 -4.31 8.63 9.55
N LEU A 113 -4.34 8.04 8.35
CA LEU A 113 -5.56 7.87 7.58
C LEU A 113 -6.57 6.98 8.30
N THR A 114 -6.11 5.90 8.95
CA THR A 114 -6.97 4.96 9.68
C THR A 114 -7.56 5.59 10.94
N ILE A 115 -6.74 6.23 11.77
CA ILE A 115 -7.18 6.92 13.00
C ILE A 115 -8.20 8.02 12.67
N THR A 116 -8.02 8.72 11.55
CA THR A 116 -8.91 9.80 11.14
C THR A 116 -10.09 9.35 10.26
N SER A 117 -10.21 8.04 10.00
CA SER A 117 -11.30 7.45 9.22
C SER A 117 -12.55 7.18 10.07
N ASN A 118 -13.01 8.17 10.84
CA ASN A 118 -14.23 8.11 11.64
C ASN A 118 -15.05 9.40 11.51
N ASP A 119 -16.33 9.33 11.88
CA ASP A 119 -17.26 10.44 11.71
C ASP A 119 -16.93 11.64 12.60
N TRP A 120 -16.37 11.40 13.78
CA TRP A 120 -15.91 12.45 14.68
C TRP A 120 -14.78 13.27 14.05
N SER A 121 -13.76 12.61 13.48
CA SER A 121 -12.65 13.26 12.78
C SER A 121 -13.13 14.07 11.57
N ILE A 122 -14.09 13.54 10.79
CA ILE A 122 -14.68 14.26 9.67
C ILE A 122 -15.37 15.55 10.13
N LYS A 123 -16.18 15.47 11.19
CA LYS A 123 -16.89 16.62 11.76
C LYS A 123 -15.93 17.64 12.34
N LYS A 124 -14.90 17.21 13.06
CA LYS A 124 -13.92 18.10 13.73
C LYS A 124 -12.96 18.75 12.74
N MET A 125 -12.41 18.01 11.79
CA MET A 125 -11.38 18.51 10.86
C MET A 125 -11.95 19.20 9.61
N LYS A 126 -13.20 18.94 9.23
CA LYS A 126 -13.90 19.57 8.08
C LYS A 126 -13.03 19.55 6.80
N LYS A 127 -12.62 20.73 6.30
CA LYS A 127 -11.79 20.88 5.09
C LYS A 127 -10.40 20.22 5.24
N ASN A 128 -9.83 20.24 6.43
CA ASN A 128 -8.50 19.68 6.69
C ASN A 128 -8.52 18.15 6.61
N TRP A 129 -9.66 17.51 6.92
CA TRP A 129 -9.81 16.06 6.74
C TRP A 129 -9.55 15.63 5.28
N LYS A 130 -10.11 16.37 4.31
CA LYS A 130 -9.86 16.10 2.88
C LYS A 130 -8.40 16.25 2.51
N LYS A 131 -7.73 17.31 2.99
CA LYS A 131 -6.29 17.54 2.75
C LYS A 131 -5.44 16.41 3.35
N LEU A 132 -5.74 15.98 4.58
CA LEU A 132 -5.06 14.85 5.20
C LEU A 132 -5.26 13.56 4.38
N HIS A 133 -6.48 13.29 3.93
CA HIS A 133 -6.76 12.11 3.13
C HIS A 133 -6.20 12.17 1.70
N GLU A 134 -5.72 13.32 1.23
CA GLU A 134 -4.93 13.42 -0.02
C GLU A 134 -3.54 12.78 0.12
N LEU A 135 -3.03 12.58 1.36
CA LEU A 135 -1.80 11.81 1.60
C LEU A 135 -1.89 10.37 1.08
N THR A 136 -3.08 9.85 0.85
CA THR A 136 -3.26 8.57 0.18
C THR A 136 -2.58 8.54 -1.20
N TYR A 137 -2.55 9.65 -1.93
CA TYR A 137 -1.86 9.70 -3.22
C TYR A 137 -0.34 9.76 -3.08
N LEU A 138 0.17 10.39 -2.01
CA LEU A 138 1.60 10.32 -1.69
C LEU A 138 2.00 8.89 -1.33
N ALA A 139 1.21 8.20 -0.51
CA ALA A 139 1.42 6.78 -0.19
C ALA A 139 1.46 5.90 -1.45
N MET A 140 0.66 6.21 -2.47
CA MET A 140 0.66 5.48 -3.74
C MET A 140 2.04 5.55 -4.43
N PHE A 141 2.66 6.72 -4.51
CA PHE A 141 3.98 6.89 -5.10
C PHE A 141 5.08 6.23 -4.27
N LEU A 142 4.99 6.33 -2.94
CA LEU A 142 5.92 5.64 -2.03
C LEU A 142 5.84 4.12 -2.18
N LEU A 143 4.62 3.57 -2.36
CA LEU A 143 4.42 2.14 -2.60
C LEU A 143 4.97 1.68 -3.95
N VAL A 144 4.85 2.49 -5.01
CA VAL A 144 5.50 2.19 -6.30
C VAL A 144 7.00 2.04 -6.09
N TRP A 145 7.61 3.00 -5.41
CA TRP A 145 9.03 2.96 -5.14
C TRP A 145 9.43 1.79 -4.23
N HIS A 146 8.68 1.56 -3.14
CA HIS A 146 8.90 0.43 -2.23
C HIS A 146 8.87 -0.93 -2.94
N VAL A 147 7.93 -1.13 -3.89
CA VAL A 147 7.83 -2.37 -4.66
C VAL A 147 8.99 -2.48 -5.67
N ILE A 148 9.43 -1.38 -6.29
CA ILE A 148 10.58 -1.35 -7.18
C ILE A 148 11.85 -1.76 -6.42
N ASP A 149 12.14 -1.13 -5.28
CA ASP A 149 13.32 -1.44 -4.48
C ASP A 149 13.32 -2.90 -4.02
N LYS A 150 12.14 -3.44 -3.69
CA LYS A 150 12.00 -4.87 -3.39
C LYS A 150 12.33 -5.75 -4.59
N MET A 151 12.04 -5.34 -5.82
CA MET A 151 12.39 -6.10 -7.03
C MET A 151 13.89 -6.21 -7.22
N TRP A 152 14.67 -5.18 -6.89
CA TRP A 152 16.12 -5.16 -7.10
C TRP A 152 16.89 -6.06 -6.12
N GLY A 153 16.40 -6.22 -4.88
CA GLY A 153 17.11 -6.95 -3.84
C GLY A 153 16.49 -8.27 -3.38
N HIS A 154 15.17 -8.41 -3.42
CA HIS A 154 14.45 -9.51 -2.80
C HIS A 154 13.28 -9.98 -3.69
N TRP A 155 13.60 -10.61 -4.82
CA TRP A 155 12.61 -11.10 -5.76
C TRP A 155 11.68 -12.16 -5.14
N SER A 156 10.39 -12.01 -5.36
CA SER A 156 9.36 -12.99 -5.04
C SER A 156 8.40 -13.10 -6.22
N TYR A 157 7.83 -14.26 -6.48
CA TYR A 157 6.82 -14.43 -7.52
C TYR A 157 5.57 -13.54 -7.36
N LEU A 158 5.32 -13.02 -6.14
CA LEU A 158 4.25 -12.05 -5.87
C LEU A 158 4.62 -10.62 -6.28
N THR A 159 5.90 -10.31 -6.43
CA THR A 159 6.37 -8.95 -6.69
C THR A 159 5.93 -8.41 -8.05
N PRO A 160 5.98 -9.19 -9.17
CA PRO A 160 5.45 -8.72 -10.45
C PRO A 160 3.96 -8.39 -10.41
N LEU A 161 3.16 -9.19 -9.70
CA LEU A 161 1.73 -8.94 -9.53
C LEU A 161 1.48 -7.63 -8.76
N ALA A 162 2.21 -7.42 -7.68
CA ALA A 162 2.16 -6.17 -6.91
C ALA A 162 2.55 -4.97 -7.77
N MET A 163 3.61 -5.11 -8.58
CA MET A 163 4.11 -4.06 -9.46
C MET A 163 3.08 -3.70 -10.54
N LEU A 164 2.48 -4.68 -11.21
CA LEU A 164 1.41 -4.45 -12.20
C LEU A 164 0.22 -3.72 -11.57
N GLY A 165 -0.21 -4.14 -10.38
CA GLY A 165 -1.34 -3.53 -9.68
C GLY A 165 -1.08 -2.07 -9.31
N ILE A 166 0.05 -1.78 -8.64
CA ILE A 166 0.34 -0.42 -8.18
C ILE A 166 0.70 0.52 -9.33
N THR A 167 1.42 0.05 -10.34
CA THR A 167 1.74 0.85 -11.54
C THR A 167 0.48 1.14 -12.33
N GLY A 168 -0.38 0.14 -12.54
CA GLY A 168 -1.65 0.31 -13.24
C GLY A 168 -2.54 1.36 -12.60
N ILE A 169 -2.74 1.31 -11.26
CA ILE A 169 -3.57 2.31 -10.57
C ILE A 169 -2.93 3.70 -10.59
N THR A 170 -1.59 3.78 -10.57
CA THR A 170 -0.86 5.05 -10.64
C THR A 170 -1.01 5.70 -12.01
N VAL A 171 -0.90 4.93 -13.09
CA VAL A 171 -1.15 5.42 -14.46
C VAL A 171 -2.58 5.93 -14.61
N LEU A 172 -3.57 5.16 -14.14
CA LEU A 172 -4.97 5.58 -14.16
C LEU A 172 -5.21 6.87 -13.34
N PHE A 173 -4.51 7.03 -12.21
CA PHE A 173 -4.56 8.27 -11.43
C PHE A 173 -4.00 9.47 -12.19
N ILE A 174 -2.89 9.31 -12.90
CA ILE A 174 -2.29 10.36 -13.74
C ILE A 174 -3.25 10.76 -14.86
N ILE A 175 -3.84 9.77 -15.56
CA ILE A 175 -4.86 9.99 -16.59
C ILE A 175 -6.04 10.77 -16.00
N ARG A 176 -6.55 10.37 -14.85
CA ARG A 176 -7.61 11.08 -14.13
C ARG A 176 -7.25 12.55 -13.90
N LYS A 177 -6.07 12.85 -13.37
CA LYS A 177 -5.61 14.22 -13.11
C LYS A 177 -5.53 15.07 -14.39
N PHE A 178 -5.07 14.45 -15.47
CA PHE A 178 -5.03 15.10 -16.78
C PHE A 178 -6.43 15.44 -17.30
N LEU A 179 -7.38 14.51 -17.20
CA LEU A 179 -8.78 14.75 -17.60
C LEU A 179 -9.45 15.83 -16.74
N GLU A 180 -9.21 15.84 -15.43
CA GLU A 180 -9.72 16.89 -14.54
C GLU A 180 -9.19 18.28 -14.90
N ARG A 181 -7.88 18.38 -15.22
CA ARG A 181 -7.26 19.65 -15.69
C ARG A 181 -7.87 20.13 -17.01
N ARG A 182 -8.02 19.24 -18.00
CA ARG A 182 -8.66 19.59 -19.27
C ARG A 182 -10.08 20.14 -19.09
N LYS A 183 -10.90 19.50 -18.25
CA LYS A 183 -12.26 19.95 -17.94
C LYS A 183 -12.30 21.32 -17.27
N LYS A 184 -11.34 21.63 -16.40
CA LYS A 184 -11.23 22.96 -15.76
C LYS A 184 -10.91 24.04 -16.80
N LEU A 185 -9.91 23.81 -17.66
CA LEU A 185 -9.51 24.75 -18.71
C LEU A 185 -10.64 25.03 -19.71
N ALA A 186 -11.39 24.00 -20.13
CA ALA A 186 -12.54 24.17 -21.01
C ALA A 186 -13.64 25.03 -20.38
N LYS A 187 -13.90 24.87 -19.07
CA LYS A 187 -14.88 25.71 -18.34
C LYS A 187 -14.46 27.16 -18.20
N THR A 188 -13.16 27.44 -18.11
CA THR A 188 -12.64 28.82 -18.03
C THR A 188 -12.75 29.52 -19.37
N LYS A 189 -12.43 28.82 -20.49
CA LYS A 189 -12.53 29.37 -21.84
C LYS A 189 -13.98 29.64 -22.32
N GLY A 190 -14.97 28.95 -21.79
CA GLY A 190 -16.37 29.15 -22.12
C GLY A 190 -17.08 30.22 -21.26
N LYS A 191 -16.33 30.92 -20.38
CA LYS A 191 -16.85 32.04 -19.57
C LYS A 191 -16.35 33.42 -20.02
N THR A 192 -15.40 33.44 -20.94
CA THR A 192 -14.94 34.63 -21.68
C THR A 192 -15.66 34.73 -22.98
#